data_238e3e97d5e26460ccaf8c8d46a72204
#
_entry.id   238e3e97d5e26460ccaf8c8d46a72204
#
_cell.length_a   1.000
_cell.length_b   1.000
_cell.length_c   1.000
_cell.angle_alpha   90.00
_cell.angle_beta   90.00
_cell.angle_gamma   90.00
#
_symmetry.space_group_name_H-M   'P 1'
#
loop_
_entity.id
_entity.type
_entity.pdbx_description
1 polymer ?
#
loop_
_entity_poly.entity_id
_entity_poly.type
_entity_poly.pdbx_seq_one_letter_code
_entity_poly.pdbx_strand_id
1 'polypeptide(L)'
;QHKSVLLMMDSVTRFGRAQREIGLAAGEPPTRRGFPPSVFSTLPKLMERAGNSDKGSITALYTVLVEGDDMTEPIADETRSILDGHIILSRKLAAANHYPAIDVQASVSRVMNAIVTKEHKKAAQALRKVLAKFAEVELLVQIGEYKKGSDKEADDALARINAVNAFLRQGLDEKSTFEETLQALYKVVA
;
A
#
# COMPACT_ATOMS: atom_id res chain seq x y z
N GLN A 1 -19.00 -24.60 -1.03
CA GLN A 1 -19.96 -23.86 -1.89
C GLN A 1 -19.30 -23.29 -3.14
N HIS A 2 -17.98 -23.45 -3.32
CA HIS A 2 -17.19 -22.91 -4.45
C HIS A 2 -17.46 -21.41 -4.74
N LYS A 3 -17.54 -20.61 -3.68
CA LYS A 3 -17.78 -19.17 -3.76
C LYS A 3 -16.48 -18.39 -3.56
N SER A 4 -16.37 -17.25 -4.24
CA SER A 4 -15.38 -16.24 -3.96
C SER A 4 -16.01 -15.18 -3.05
N VAL A 5 -15.38 -14.91 -1.91
CA VAL A 5 -15.88 -14.00 -0.88
C VAL A 5 -14.89 -12.84 -0.74
N LEU A 6 -15.40 -11.61 -0.70
CA LEU A 6 -14.64 -10.44 -0.29
C LEU A 6 -15.00 -10.12 1.17
N LEU A 7 -14.01 -10.24 2.06
CA LEU A 7 -14.11 -9.82 3.47
C LEU A 7 -13.53 -8.41 3.62
N MET A 8 -14.29 -7.52 4.21
CA MET A 8 -13.81 -6.17 4.56
C MET A 8 -13.94 -5.99 6.07
N MET A 9 -12.85 -5.60 6.73
CA MET A 9 -12.83 -5.37 8.17
C MET A 9 -12.27 -3.98 8.48
N ASP A 10 -13.11 -3.11 9.03
CA ASP A 10 -12.72 -1.78 9.54
C ASP A 10 -12.98 -1.71 11.04
N SER A 11 -11.96 -1.90 11.85
CA SER A 11 -10.55 -2.03 11.58
C SER A 11 -9.90 -3.07 12.49
N VAL A 12 -8.79 -3.64 12.04
CA VAL A 12 -7.94 -4.51 12.86
C VAL A 12 -7.41 -3.77 14.09
N THR A 13 -7.13 -2.49 13.98
CA THR A 13 -6.68 -1.65 15.11
C THR A 13 -7.69 -1.64 16.25
N ARG A 14 -8.99 -1.52 15.94
CA ARG A 14 -10.06 -1.57 16.97
C ARG A 14 -10.15 -2.95 17.61
N PHE A 15 -10.02 -3.99 16.81
CA PHE A 15 -9.95 -5.37 17.34
C PHE A 15 -8.76 -5.54 18.28
N GLY A 16 -7.56 -5.09 17.87
CA GLY A 16 -6.36 -5.17 18.70
C GLY A 16 -6.48 -4.38 20.01
N ARG A 17 -7.13 -3.20 19.99
CA ARG A 17 -7.40 -2.41 21.20
C ARG A 17 -8.38 -3.13 22.14
N ALA A 18 -9.45 -3.70 21.62
CA ALA A 18 -10.39 -4.49 22.44
C ALA A 18 -9.72 -5.72 23.05
N GLN A 19 -8.92 -6.44 22.26
CA GLN A 19 -8.16 -7.60 22.75
C GLN A 19 -7.13 -7.21 23.81
N ARG A 20 -6.53 -6.02 23.69
CA ARG A 20 -5.64 -5.47 24.73
C ARG A 20 -6.36 -5.28 26.05
N GLU A 21 -7.55 -4.68 26.04
CA GLU A 21 -8.35 -4.48 27.26
C GLU A 21 -8.71 -5.80 27.91
N ILE A 22 -9.12 -6.79 27.12
CA ILE A 22 -9.46 -8.13 27.62
C ILE A 22 -8.25 -8.81 28.25
N GLY A 23 -7.09 -8.79 27.57
CA GLY A 23 -5.87 -9.44 28.07
C GLY A 23 -5.36 -8.79 29.37
N LEU A 24 -5.34 -7.45 29.42
CA LEU A 24 -4.95 -6.73 30.64
C LEU A 24 -5.90 -6.97 31.80
N ALA A 25 -7.23 -7.02 31.56
CA ALA A 25 -8.23 -7.35 32.56
C ALA A 25 -8.10 -8.80 33.06
N ALA A 26 -7.62 -9.71 32.20
CA ALA A 26 -7.33 -11.10 32.57
C ALA A 26 -5.99 -11.25 33.31
N GLY A 27 -5.25 -10.18 33.55
CA GLY A 27 -3.98 -10.19 34.29
C GLY A 27 -2.75 -10.48 33.43
N GLU A 28 -2.85 -10.43 32.11
CA GLU A 28 -1.66 -10.54 31.27
C GLU A 28 -0.74 -9.31 31.45
N PRO A 29 0.59 -9.50 31.53
CA PRO A 29 1.51 -8.38 31.61
C PRO A 29 1.51 -7.59 30.29
N PRO A 30 1.56 -6.24 30.35
CA PRO A 30 1.79 -5.43 29.15
C PRO A 30 3.20 -5.66 28.62
N THR A 31 3.32 -5.82 27.30
CA THR A 31 4.60 -5.99 26.61
C THR A 31 4.84 -4.85 25.64
N ARG A 32 4.86 -5.10 24.34
CA ARG A 32 5.19 -4.16 23.27
C ARG A 32 4.20 -2.98 23.25
N ARG A 33 4.66 -1.76 23.60
CA ARG A 33 3.83 -0.53 23.70
C ARG A 33 2.51 -0.73 24.49
N GLY A 34 2.54 -1.56 25.53
CA GLY A 34 1.40 -1.81 26.40
C GLY A 34 0.37 -2.82 25.87
N PHE A 35 0.67 -3.51 24.77
CA PHE A 35 -0.16 -4.62 24.29
C PHE A 35 0.26 -5.94 24.97
N PRO A 36 -0.68 -6.75 25.48
CA PRO A 36 -0.37 -8.05 26.06
C PRO A 36 -0.07 -9.11 24.98
N PRO A 37 0.60 -10.23 25.32
CA PRO A 37 0.97 -11.28 24.38
C PRO A 37 -0.20 -11.87 23.61
N SER A 38 -1.38 -11.95 24.21
CA SER A 38 -2.58 -12.49 23.57
C SER A 38 -2.99 -11.76 22.29
N VAL A 39 -2.72 -10.46 22.19
CA VAL A 39 -2.98 -9.68 20.97
C VAL A 39 -2.18 -10.24 19.81
N PHE A 40 -0.87 -10.42 19.99
CA PHE A 40 0.05 -10.91 18.96
C PHE A 40 -0.19 -12.38 18.60
N SER A 41 -0.68 -13.18 19.53
CA SER A 41 -1.06 -14.58 19.24
C SER A 41 -2.41 -14.70 18.53
N THR A 42 -3.28 -13.70 18.64
CA THR A 42 -4.64 -13.74 18.06
C THR A 42 -4.69 -13.13 16.66
N LEU A 43 -3.88 -12.10 16.39
CA LEU A 43 -3.84 -11.43 15.08
C LEU A 43 -3.55 -12.38 13.92
N PRO A 44 -2.51 -13.24 13.96
CA PRO A 44 -2.25 -14.21 12.91
C PRO A 44 -3.45 -15.15 12.69
N LYS A 45 -4.02 -15.69 13.77
CA LYS A 45 -5.18 -16.60 13.71
C LYS A 45 -6.40 -15.95 13.05
N LEU A 46 -6.59 -14.65 13.25
CA LEU A 46 -7.66 -13.89 12.60
C LEU A 46 -7.40 -13.72 11.10
N MET A 47 -6.19 -13.30 10.75
CA MET A 47 -5.84 -12.91 9.37
C MET A 47 -5.66 -14.11 8.45
N GLU A 48 -5.08 -15.19 8.93
CA GLU A 48 -4.88 -16.44 8.19
C GLU A 48 -6.17 -17.21 7.88
N ARG A 49 -7.33 -16.74 8.38
CA ARG A 49 -8.64 -17.29 7.99
C ARG A 49 -9.07 -16.91 6.59
N ALA A 50 -8.51 -15.83 6.03
CA ALA A 50 -8.64 -15.51 4.62
C ALA A 50 -7.67 -16.35 3.79
N GLY A 51 -8.01 -16.59 2.54
CA GLY A 51 -7.17 -17.35 1.61
C GLY A 51 -7.96 -18.31 0.74
N ASN A 52 -7.23 -19.15 0.04
CA ASN A 52 -7.77 -20.15 -0.87
C ASN A 52 -7.93 -21.52 -0.19
N SER A 53 -8.98 -22.25 -0.58
CA SER A 53 -9.22 -23.63 -0.17
C SER A 53 -9.79 -24.43 -1.34
N ASP A 54 -9.94 -25.73 -1.14
CA ASP A 54 -10.64 -26.66 -2.05
C ASP A 54 -12.14 -26.31 -2.23
N LYS A 55 -12.70 -25.49 -1.31
CA LYS A 55 -14.14 -25.16 -1.27
C LYS A 55 -14.46 -23.73 -1.70
N GLY A 56 -13.46 -22.94 -2.05
CA GLY A 56 -13.61 -21.54 -2.46
C GLY A 56 -12.49 -20.64 -2.00
N SER A 57 -12.68 -19.33 -2.12
CA SER A 57 -11.66 -18.35 -1.73
C SER A 57 -12.25 -17.23 -0.88
N ILE A 58 -11.43 -16.69 0.02
CA ILE A 58 -11.74 -15.48 0.79
C ILE A 58 -10.61 -14.50 0.53
N THR A 59 -10.90 -13.42 -0.18
CA THR A 59 -10.01 -12.26 -0.30
C THR A 59 -10.35 -11.28 0.80
N ALA A 60 -9.37 -10.86 1.60
CA ALA A 60 -9.60 -9.95 2.72
C ALA A 60 -8.93 -8.60 2.53
N LEU A 61 -9.67 -7.53 2.84
CA LEU A 61 -9.17 -6.17 2.96
C LEU A 61 -9.28 -5.74 4.42
N TYR A 62 -8.15 -5.58 5.07
CA TYR A 62 -8.04 -5.17 6.46
C TYR A 62 -7.61 -3.71 6.56
N THR A 63 -8.44 -2.87 7.19
CA THR A 63 -8.05 -1.50 7.51
C THR A 63 -7.23 -1.49 8.80
N VAL A 64 -6.08 -0.83 8.77
CA VAL A 64 -5.23 -0.58 9.93
C VAL A 64 -5.08 0.92 10.11
N LEU A 65 -5.47 1.43 11.27
CA LEU A 65 -5.34 2.84 11.61
C LEU A 65 -3.98 3.05 12.27
N VAL A 66 -3.20 3.97 11.72
CA VAL A 66 -1.85 4.29 12.17
C VAL A 66 -1.83 5.72 12.72
N GLU A 67 -1.37 5.90 13.94
CA GLU A 67 -1.26 7.22 14.56
C GLU A 67 0.04 7.91 14.14
N GLY A 68 -0.06 9.17 13.67
CA GLY A 68 1.11 9.98 13.33
C GLY A 68 1.99 9.41 12.20
N ASP A 69 1.42 8.57 11.32
CA ASP A 69 2.13 7.86 10.26
C ASP A 69 3.25 6.91 10.78
N ASP A 70 3.17 6.52 12.06
CA ASP A 70 4.13 5.62 12.70
C ASP A 70 3.88 4.15 12.33
N MET A 71 4.43 3.73 11.20
CA MET A 71 4.34 2.35 10.70
C MET A 71 5.01 1.30 11.63
N THR A 72 5.67 1.74 12.72
CA THR A 72 6.24 0.86 13.75
C THR A 72 5.26 0.59 14.90
N GLU A 73 4.03 1.13 14.83
CA GLU A 73 2.98 0.80 15.77
C GLU A 73 2.74 -0.73 15.78
N PRO A 74 2.61 -1.36 16.97
CA PRO A 74 2.62 -2.83 17.08
C PRO A 74 1.59 -3.54 16.20
N ILE A 75 0.36 -3.00 16.10
CA ILE A 75 -0.68 -3.61 15.26
C ILE A 75 -0.35 -3.47 13.77
N ALA A 76 0.17 -2.30 13.35
CA ALA A 76 0.54 -2.07 11.95
C ALA A 76 1.72 -2.94 11.53
N ASP A 77 2.74 -3.04 12.37
CA ASP A 77 3.94 -3.84 12.11
C ASP A 77 3.61 -5.34 12.06
N GLU A 78 2.84 -5.84 13.03
CA GLU A 78 2.39 -7.24 13.06
C GLU A 78 1.55 -7.57 11.82
N THR A 79 0.56 -6.73 11.50
CA THR A 79 -0.31 -6.91 10.35
C THR A 79 0.48 -6.99 9.04
N ARG A 80 1.45 -6.09 8.84
CA ARG A 80 2.31 -6.10 7.65
C ARG A 80 3.18 -7.36 7.55
N SER A 81 3.57 -7.92 8.68
CA SER A 81 4.39 -9.14 8.68
C SER A 81 3.61 -10.36 8.19
N ILE A 82 2.29 -10.40 8.45
CA ILE A 82 1.41 -11.55 8.17
C ILE A 82 0.86 -11.48 6.75
N LEU A 83 0.40 -10.29 6.30
CA LEU A 83 -0.35 -10.13 5.06
C LEU A 83 0.53 -10.18 3.80
N ASP A 84 -0.07 -10.57 2.66
CA ASP A 84 0.58 -10.69 1.35
C ASP A 84 0.85 -9.34 0.67
N GLY A 85 0.48 -8.24 1.29
CA GLY A 85 0.74 -6.90 0.81
C GLY A 85 0.04 -5.85 1.65
N HIS A 86 0.42 -4.60 1.41
CA HIS A 86 -0.20 -3.46 2.07
C HIS A 86 -0.27 -2.26 1.13
N ILE A 87 -1.30 -1.47 1.30
CA ILE A 87 -1.57 -0.22 0.58
C ILE A 87 -1.43 0.91 1.60
N ILE A 88 -0.45 1.79 1.41
CA ILE A 88 -0.19 2.93 2.28
C ILE A 88 -0.92 4.15 1.76
N LEU A 89 -1.69 4.81 2.61
CA LEU A 89 -2.31 6.11 2.33
C LEU A 89 -1.43 7.23 2.89
N SER A 90 -1.14 8.23 2.06
CA SER A 90 -0.25 9.34 2.40
C SER A 90 -1.04 10.62 2.67
N ARG A 91 -0.85 11.21 3.85
CA ARG A 91 -1.39 12.54 4.17
C ARG A 91 -0.81 13.63 3.26
N LYS A 92 0.46 13.51 2.84
CA LYS A 92 1.10 14.45 1.91
C LYS A 92 0.38 14.46 0.56
N LEU A 93 0.05 13.27 0.03
CA LEU A 93 -0.70 13.15 -1.23
C LEU A 93 -2.13 13.72 -1.09
N ALA A 94 -2.81 13.40 0.00
CA ALA A 94 -4.15 13.93 0.28
C ALA A 94 -4.15 15.46 0.38
N ALA A 95 -3.19 16.05 1.09
CA ALA A 95 -3.03 17.49 1.21
C ALA A 95 -2.72 18.16 -0.15
N ALA A 96 -2.06 17.46 -1.06
CA ALA A 96 -1.81 17.90 -2.43
C ALA A 96 -2.99 17.63 -3.39
N ASN A 97 -4.16 17.27 -2.86
CA ASN A 97 -5.35 16.89 -3.64
C ASN A 97 -5.08 15.78 -4.69
N HIS A 98 -4.21 14.82 -4.32
CA HIS A 98 -3.92 13.64 -5.11
C HIS A 98 -4.76 12.47 -4.57
N TYR A 99 -5.81 12.13 -5.28
CA TYR A 99 -6.70 11.02 -4.90
C TYR A 99 -6.81 9.97 -6.02
N PRO A 100 -6.87 8.66 -5.64
CA PRO A 100 -6.70 8.15 -4.27
C PRO A 100 -5.31 8.49 -3.72
N ALA A 101 -5.23 8.77 -2.41
CA ALA A 101 -3.98 9.19 -1.77
C ALA A 101 -3.03 8.02 -1.48
N ILE A 102 -2.85 7.13 -2.46
CA ILE A 102 -2.05 5.91 -2.36
C ILE A 102 -0.58 6.22 -2.64
N ASP A 103 0.28 5.95 -1.66
CA ASP A 103 1.72 5.97 -1.86
C ASP A 103 2.18 4.67 -2.54
N VAL A 104 2.39 4.73 -3.85
CA VAL A 104 2.79 3.58 -4.67
C VAL A 104 4.18 3.07 -4.30
N GLN A 105 5.07 3.94 -3.83
CA GLN A 105 6.44 3.55 -3.47
C GLN A 105 6.49 2.82 -2.12
N ALA A 106 5.70 3.29 -1.15
CA ALA A 106 5.60 2.69 0.17
C ALA A 106 4.72 1.42 0.19
N SER A 107 3.84 1.26 -0.82
CA SER A 107 2.93 0.11 -0.93
C SER A 107 3.63 -1.10 -1.54
N VAL A 108 3.27 -2.31 -1.08
CA VAL A 108 3.90 -3.57 -1.49
C VAL A 108 2.86 -4.63 -1.79
N SER A 109 3.11 -5.44 -2.83
CA SER A 109 2.42 -6.71 -3.09
C SER A 109 3.45 -7.83 -3.20
N ARG A 110 3.37 -8.83 -2.33
CA ARG A 110 4.25 -10.01 -2.36
C ARG A 110 3.88 -10.97 -3.49
N VAL A 111 2.60 -11.00 -3.88
CA VAL A 111 2.07 -11.92 -4.89
C VAL A 111 2.14 -11.39 -6.32
N MET A 112 2.35 -10.09 -6.52
CA MET A 112 2.35 -9.47 -7.85
C MET A 112 3.22 -10.20 -8.86
N ASN A 113 4.42 -10.59 -8.45
CA ASN A 113 5.38 -11.27 -9.35
C ASN A 113 4.92 -12.63 -9.86
N ALA A 114 3.99 -13.29 -9.16
CA ALA A 114 3.44 -14.59 -9.52
C ALA A 114 2.19 -14.51 -10.40
N ILE A 115 1.48 -13.36 -10.38
CA ILE A 115 0.16 -13.24 -11.01
C ILE A 115 0.12 -12.33 -12.24
N VAL A 116 1.16 -11.51 -12.46
CA VAL A 116 1.20 -10.57 -13.59
C VAL A 116 2.10 -11.06 -14.71
N THR A 117 1.85 -10.58 -15.94
CA THR A 117 2.71 -10.86 -17.11
C THR A 117 4.07 -10.14 -16.98
N LYS A 118 5.05 -10.58 -17.78
CA LYS A 118 6.37 -9.94 -17.80
C LYS A 118 6.31 -8.47 -18.24
N GLU A 119 5.42 -8.18 -19.19
CA GLU A 119 5.18 -6.82 -19.72
C GLU A 119 4.60 -5.92 -18.64
N HIS A 120 3.58 -6.38 -17.93
CA HIS A 120 2.98 -5.65 -16.80
C HIS A 120 4.03 -5.37 -15.72
N LYS A 121 4.84 -6.37 -15.35
CA LYS A 121 5.92 -6.21 -14.36
C LYS A 121 6.93 -5.15 -14.78
N LYS A 122 7.38 -5.18 -16.06
CA LYS A 122 8.32 -4.18 -16.59
C LYS A 122 7.72 -2.77 -16.56
N ALA A 123 6.46 -2.62 -16.95
CA ALA A 123 5.78 -1.33 -16.93
C ALA A 123 5.63 -0.77 -15.51
N ALA A 124 5.23 -1.61 -14.54
CA ALA A 124 5.13 -1.21 -13.15
C ALA A 124 6.49 -0.82 -12.55
N GLN A 125 7.57 -1.52 -12.92
CA GLN A 125 8.94 -1.18 -12.52
C GLN A 125 9.39 0.15 -13.12
N ALA A 126 9.09 0.40 -14.40
CA ALA A 126 9.42 1.67 -15.08
C ALA A 126 8.71 2.85 -14.42
N LEU A 127 7.41 2.73 -14.12
CA LEU A 127 6.66 3.76 -13.40
C LEU A 127 7.27 4.05 -12.03
N ARG A 128 7.57 3.01 -11.23
CA ARG A 128 8.22 3.17 -9.92
C ARG A 128 9.59 3.83 -10.03
N LYS A 129 10.36 3.52 -11.08
CA LYS A 129 11.66 4.15 -11.33
C LYS A 129 11.52 5.65 -11.58
N VAL A 130 10.53 6.08 -12.38
CA VAL A 130 10.21 7.49 -12.60
C VAL A 130 9.88 8.20 -11.29
N LEU A 131 8.99 7.61 -10.46
CA LEU A 131 8.63 8.19 -9.16
C LEU A 131 9.83 8.30 -8.21
N ALA A 132 10.66 7.26 -8.13
CA ALA A 132 11.84 7.25 -7.27
C ALA A 132 12.85 8.31 -7.71
N LYS A 133 13.14 8.38 -9.03
CA LYS A 133 14.10 9.33 -9.55
C LYS A 133 13.61 10.77 -9.42
N PHE A 134 12.31 11.02 -9.63
CA PHE A 134 11.72 12.33 -9.37
C PHE A 134 11.87 12.74 -7.90
N ALA A 135 11.59 11.85 -6.95
CA ALA A 135 11.71 12.13 -5.52
C ALA A 135 13.16 12.49 -5.11
N GLU A 136 14.19 11.89 -5.75
CA GLU A 136 15.60 12.23 -5.52
C GLU A 136 15.94 13.67 -5.93
N VAL A 137 15.35 14.17 -7.01
CA VAL A 137 15.70 15.48 -7.60
C VAL A 137 14.67 16.57 -7.31
N GLU A 138 13.51 16.24 -6.76
CA GLU A 138 12.40 17.18 -6.52
C GLU A 138 12.87 18.43 -5.77
N LEU A 139 13.63 18.26 -4.68
CA LEU A 139 14.15 19.39 -3.90
C LEU A 139 15.11 20.25 -4.71
N LEU A 140 16.02 19.64 -5.47
CA LEU A 140 16.99 20.38 -6.30
C LEU A 140 16.29 21.21 -7.38
N VAL A 141 15.19 20.70 -7.94
CA VAL A 141 14.36 21.43 -8.91
C VAL A 141 13.65 22.60 -8.23
N GLN A 142 13.07 22.38 -7.04
CA GLN A 142 12.35 23.41 -6.30
C GLN A 142 13.23 24.60 -5.90
N ILE A 143 14.49 24.36 -5.51
CA ILE A 143 15.44 25.40 -5.13
C ILE A 143 16.23 25.96 -6.34
N GLY A 144 15.98 25.49 -7.56
CA GLY A 144 16.64 25.97 -8.78
C GLY A 144 18.08 25.48 -8.98
N GLU A 145 18.55 24.51 -8.21
CA GLU A 145 19.91 23.95 -8.30
C GLU A 145 20.06 22.83 -9.34
N TYR A 146 18.94 22.27 -9.83
CA TYR A 146 18.99 21.22 -10.85
C TYR A 146 19.32 21.80 -12.23
N LYS A 147 20.37 21.27 -12.86
CA LYS A 147 20.77 21.64 -14.23
C LYS A 147 20.31 20.57 -15.22
N LYS A 148 19.42 20.94 -16.15
CA LYS A 148 18.97 20.05 -17.22
C LYS A 148 20.18 19.54 -18.03
N GLY A 149 20.20 18.24 -18.31
CA GLY A 149 21.29 17.56 -19.00
C GLY A 149 22.39 16.99 -18.09
N SER A 150 22.37 17.28 -16.78
CA SER A 150 23.33 16.72 -15.82
C SER A 150 23.09 15.24 -15.53
N ASP A 151 21.82 14.80 -15.57
CA ASP A 151 21.41 13.42 -15.34
C ASP A 151 20.24 13.06 -16.28
N LYS A 152 20.52 12.16 -17.23
CA LYS A 152 19.52 11.75 -18.24
C LYS A 152 18.30 11.05 -17.62
N GLU A 153 18.48 10.28 -16.53
CA GLU A 153 17.37 9.62 -15.86
C GLU A 153 16.49 10.62 -15.10
N ALA A 154 17.09 11.66 -14.53
CA ALA A 154 16.37 12.73 -13.88
C ALA A 154 15.60 13.59 -14.90
N ASP A 155 16.21 13.91 -16.05
CA ASP A 155 15.55 14.64 -17.14
C ASP A 155 14.33 13.86 -17.66
N ASP A 156 14.45 12.54 -17.86
CA ASP A 156 13.32 11.67 -18.27
C ASP A 156 12.23 11.64 -17.19
N ALA A 157 12.61 11.50 -15.93
CA ALA A 157 11.65 11.50 -14.82
C ALA A 157 10.89 12.83 -14.73
N LEU A 158 11.57 13.97 -14.87
CA LEU A 158 10.96 15.30 -14.89
C LEU A 158 10.02 15.50 -16.08
N ALA A 159 10.34 14.93 -17.24
CA ALA A 159 9.48 14.99 -18.42
C ALA A 159 8.20 14.16 -18.24
N ARG A 160 8.25 13.04 -17.53
CA ARG A 160 7.13 12.07 -17.40
C ARG A 160 6.30 12.24 -16.14
N ILE A 161 6.79 12.90 -15.09
CA ILE A 161 6.14 12.92 -13.78
C ILE A 161 4.68 13.40 -13.83
N ASN A 162 4.37 14.39 -14.66
CA ASN A 162 3.01 14.90 -14.80
C ASN A 162 2.06 13.86 -15.40
N ALA A 163 2.51 13.09 -16.40
CA ALA A 163 1.73 12.02 -17.00
C ALA A 163 1.55 10.85 -16.01
N VAL A 164 2.59 10.49 -15.24
CA VAL A 164 2.53 9.49 -14.18
C VAL A 164 1.56 9.90 -13.09
N ASN A 165 1.61 11.14 -12.62
CA ASN A 165 0.69 11.66 -11.61
C ASN A 165 -0.76 11.71 -12.12
N ALA A 166 -0.98 12.04 -13.38
CA ALA A 166 -2.29 12.01 -14.00
C ALA A 166 -2.86 10.57 -14.05
N PHE A 167 -2.04 9.58 -14.40
CA PHE A 167 -2.41 8.17 -14.38
C PHE A 167 -2.74 7.65 -12.98
N LEU A 168 -2.05 8.13 -11.94
CA LEU A 168 -2.26 7.71 -10.55
C LEU A 168 -3.45 8.40 -9.87
N ARG A 169 -4.02 9.43 -10.48
CA ARG A 169 -5.22 10.11 -9.98
C ARG A 169 -6.46 9.53 -10.61
N GLN A 170 -7.52 9.45 -9.83
CA GLN A 170 -8.82 9.00 -10.30
C GLN A 170 -9.92 9.83 -9.63
N GLY A 171 -10.89 10.30 -10.40
CA GLY A 171 -12.07 10.98 -9.89
C GLY A 171 -13.02 10.01 -9.15
N LEU A 172 -13.87 10.54 -8.27
CA LEU A 172 -14.82 9.74 -7.48
C LEU A 172 -15.77 8.90 -8.37
N ASP A 173 -16.22 9.47 -9.48
CA ASP A 173 -17.16 8.82 -10.40
C ASP A 173 -16.47 8.15 -11.60
N GLU A 174 -15.14 8.25 -11.66
CA GLU A 174 -14.35 7.67 -12.73
C GLU A 174 -14.22 6.15 -12.54
N LYS A 175 -14.59 5.40 -13.57
CA LYS A 175 -14.48 3.95 -13.59
C LYS A 175 -13.56 3.52 -14.72
N SER A 176 -12.69 2.57 -14.44
CA SER A 176 -11.83 1.93 -15.44
C SER A 176 -11.78 0.44 -15.19
N THR A 177 -11.75 -0.31 -16.28
CA THR A 177 -11.51 -1.76 -16.23
C THR A 177 -10.04 -2.04 -15.97
N PHE A 178 -9.73 -3.28 -15.62
CA PHE A 178 -8.34 -3.71 -15.45
C PHE A 178 -7.54 -3.57 -16.75
N GLU A 179 -8.16 -3.92 -17.89
CA GLU A 179 -7.54 -3.83 -19.21
C GLU A 179 -7.24 -2.38 -19.60
N GLU A 180 -8.18 -1.46 -19.40
CA GLU A 180 -7.99 -0.03 -19.65
C GLU A 180 -6.87 0.54 -18.78
N THR A 181 -6.84 0.18 -17.50
CA THR A 181 -5.78 0.58 -16.58
C THR A 181 -4.41 0.06 -17.03
N LEU A 182 -4.34 -1.19 -17.50
CA LEU A 182 -3.10 -1.78 -17.97
C LEU A 182 -2.60 -1.12 -19.26
N GLN A 183 -3.49 -0.81 -20.20
CA GLN A 183 -3.14 -0.07 -21.41
C GLN A 183 -2.68 1.35 -21.10
N ALA A 184 -3.34 2.03 -20.15
CA ALA A 184 -2.93 3.35 -19.70
C ALA A 184 -1.54 3.31 -19.04
N LEU A 185 -1.24 2.29 -18.22
CA LEU A 185 0.07 2.06 -17.64
C LEU A 185 1.15 1.92 -18.73
N TYR A 186 0.91 1.07 -19.74
CA TYR A 186 1.86 0.89 -20.85
C TYR A 186 2.13 2.20 -21.61
N LYS A 187 1.09 2.98 -21.85
CA LYS A 187 1.20 4.27 -22.53
C LYS A 187 2.02 5.29 -21.74
N VAL A 188 1.87 5.34 -20.44
CA VAL A 188 2.56 6.31 -19.56
C VAL A 188 4.06 6.02 -19.45
N VAL A 189 4.46 4.75 -19.59
CA VAL A 189 5.86 4.33 -19.43
C VAL A 189 6.57 4.05 -20.76
N ALA A 190 5.86 4.11 -21.88
CA ALA A 190 6.44 4.03 -23.23
C ALA A 190 7.23 5.30 -23.55
#